data_23ce028cdbc41a9b0e5855c08d4c7b03
#
_entry.id   23ce028cdbc41a9b0e5855c08d4c7b03
#
_cell.length_a   1.000
_cell.length_b   1.000
_cell.length_c   1.000
_cell.angle_alpha   90.00
_cell.angle_beta   90.00
_cell.angle_gamma   90.00
#
_symmetry.space_group_name_H-M   'P 1'
#
loop_
_entity.id
_entity.type
_entity.pdbx_description
1 polymer ?
#
loop_
_entity_poly.entity_id
_entity_poly.type
_entity_poly.pdbx_seq_one_letter_code
_entity_poly.pdbx_strand_id
1 'polypeptide(L)'
;MRSELPKVLHQIASRALLRHVYDTAKHLENNDIKIVVGHGAELVTEALQDLDVGWVEQKQQLGTGHAVQQVSDQIADADTVLILYGDVPLLKLSTVRLLISNVNDQSLALLTVNLANPSGYGRIIRNASGQVTKIVEEKDASSSEKLINEVNTGIMAVQGKQLKKWLSQLSNSNIQGEYYLTDVIEMAVADQISIVTSQPETEDEVLGVNNRIQLSHLERVYQLEQATSLMEQGVTLKDPVRFDQRGSIESLGQDIEIDINVILEGLNSIGNNVKIGANTNIKNSIIGDNVEILANCIIEDAVIGQGCRIGPFARLRPESVLANAVHIGNFVEIKKSSVASGSKINHLSYIGDTTVGSKVNIGAGTITCNYDGVNKFRTIIEDGAFIGSNSQLVAPVTIGKNATIGAGSTITKDSPENQLTLSRAKQVSLAGWQRPVKRHCTDGEDKVMSEPLPRATSGIIAEEK
;
A
#
# COMPACT_ATOMS: atom_id res chain seq x y z
N MET A 1 14.14 -0.69 16.00
CA MET A 1 13.64 0.01 14.78
C MET A 1 14.21 1.44 14.63
N ARG A 2 14.71 2.08 15.68
CA ARG A 2 15.09 3.52 15.73
C ARG A 2 13.96 4.39 15.16
N SER A 3 12.78 4.29 15.75
CA SER A 3 11.54 4.91 15.30
C SER A 3 10.67 5.24 16.52
N GLU A 4 9.96 6.35 16.48
CA GLU A 4 8.95 6.70 17.47
C GLU A 4 7.67 5.87 17.29
N LEU A 5 7.47 5.34 16.06
CA LEU A 5 6.34 4.46 15.77
C LEU A 5 6.53 3.12 16.46
N PRO A 6 5.52 2.62 17.20
CA PRO A 6 5.52 1.26 17.76
C PRO A 6 5.87 0.21 16.72
N LYS A 7 6.67 -0.80 17.09
CA LYS A 7 7.19 -1.81 16.18
C LYS A 7 6.10 -2.47 15.33
N VAL A 8 4.99 -2.82 15.95
CA VAL A 8 3.87 -3.53 15.33
C VAL A 8 3.03 -2.70 14.35
N LEU A 9 3.24 -1.38 14.32
CA LEU A 9 2.60 -0.46 13.36
C LEU A 9 3.45 -0.22 12.10
N HIS A 10 4.70 -0.70 12.05
CA HIS A 10 5.44 -0.70 10.78
C HIS A 10 4.72 -1.60 9.78
N GLN A 11 4.88 -1.31 8.49
CA GLN A 11 4.05 -1.88 7.45
C GLN A 11 4.80 -2.84 6.54
N ILE A 12 4.11 -3.89 6.12
CA ILE A 12 4.38 -4.74 4.96
C ILE A 12 3.18 -4.57 4.02
N ALA A 13 3.42 -4.32 2.75
CA ALA A 13 2.38 -4.09 1.74
C ALA A 13 1.34 -3.02 2.16
N SER A 14 1.82 -1.92 2.77
CA SER A 14 0.99 -0.82 3.29
C SER A 14 0.03 -1.21 4.43
N ARG A 15 0.24 -2.37 5.08
CA ARG A 15 -0.56 -2.86 6.22
C ARG A 15 0.34 -3.08 7.43
N ALA A 16 -0.12 -2.66 8.62
CA ALA A 16 0.62 -2.84 9.87
C ALA A 16 0.96 -4.32 10.13
N LEU A 17 2.14 -4.60 10.70
CA LEU A 17 2.55 -5.97 11.05
C LEU A 17 1.48 -6.69 11.88
N LEU A 18 0.95 -6.01 12.89
CA LEU A 18 -0.09 -6.58 13.76
C LEU A 18 -1.38 -6.92 13.00
N ARG A 19 -1.72 -6.16 11.94
CA ARG A 19 -2.90 -6.46 11.12
C ARG A 19 -2.75 -7.77 10.35
N HIS A 20 -1.55 -8.09 9.85
CA HIS A 20 -1.28 -9.38 9.20
C HIS A 20 -1.51 -10.54 10.17
N VAL A 21 -0.99 -10.42 11.40
CA VAL A 21 -1.20 -11.44 12.45
C VAL A 21 -2.67 -11.57 12.82
N TYR A 22 -3.36 -10.45 12.99
CA TYR A 22 -4.79 -10.44 13.27
C TYR A 22 -5.59 -11.13 12.15
N ASP A 23 -5.28 -10.84 10.90
CA ASP A 23 -6.00 -11.44 9.77
C ASP A 23 -5.83 -12.96 9.74
N THR A 24 -4.62 -13.47 10.05
CA THR A 24 -4.39 -14.92 10.19
C THR A 24 -5.23 -15.50 11.33
N ALA A 25 -5.23 -14.84 12.51
CA ALA A 25 -6.00 -15.28 13.65
C ALA A 25 -7.52 -15.24 13.43
N LYS A 26 -8.02 -14.20 12.77
CA LYS A 26 -9.46 -14.01 12.48
C LYS A 26 -10.04 -15.12 11.59
N HIS A 27 -9.23 -15.77 10.77
CA HIS A 27 -9.68 -16.88 9.92
C HIS A 27 -9.77 -18.23 10.67
N LEU A 28 -9.47 -18.25 11.96
CA LEU A 28 -9.75 -19.41 12.83
C LEU A 28 -11.21 -19.40 13.24
N GLU A 29 -11.82 -20.59 13.35
CA GLU A 29 -13.19 -20.73 13.79
C GLU A 29 -13.31 -20.51 15.31
N ASN A 30 -14.43 -19.93 15.77
CA ASN A 30 -14.75 -19.73 17.19
C ASN A 30 -13.63 -19.03 17.99
N ASN A 31 -13.04 -17.97 17.44
CA ASN A 31 -11.96 -17.24 18.09
C ASN A 31 -12.47 -16.07 18.95
N ASP A 32 -11.80 -15.83 20.07
CA ASP A 32 -11.88 -14.61 20.87
C ASP A 32 -10.47 -14.03 20.95
N ILE A 33 -10.22 -12.96 20.19
CA ILE A 33 -8.88 -12.40 20.01
C ILE A 33 -8.63 -11.34 21.07
N LYS A 34 -7.58 -11.53 21.87
CA LYS A 34 -7.08 -10.53 22.82
C LYS A 34 -5.72 -10.03 22.34
N ILE A 35 -5.55 -8.72 22.27
CA ILE A 35 -4.27 -8.10 21.93
C ILE A 35 -3.71 -7.43 23.18
N VAL A 36 -2.59 -7.95 23.67
CA VAL A 36 -1.87 -7.34 24.79
C VAL A 36 -0.91 -6.30 24.27
N VAL A 37 -1.10 -5.07 24.70
CA VAL A 37 -0.29 -3.90 24.29
C VAL A 37 0.49 -3.35 25.48
N GLY A 38 1.72 -2.94 25.24
CA GLY A 38 2.59 -2.35 26.25
C GLY A 38 3.03 -0.95 25.81
N HIS A 39 4.29 -0.81 25.42
CA HIS A 39 4.83 0.48 24.97
C HIS A 39 4.07 1.01 23.73
N GLY A 40 3.60 2.27 23.80
CA GLY A 40 2.83 2.90 22.73
C GLY A 40 1.40 2.37 22.58
N ALA A 41 0.81 1.82 23.65
CA ALA A 41 -0.54 1.23 23.66
C ALA A 41 -1.60 2.14 23.01
N GLU A 42 -1.63 3.43 23.36
CA GLU A 42 -2.58 4.41 22.81
C GLU A 42 -2.45 4.53 21.28
N LEU A 43 -1.23 4.64 20.76
CA LEU A 43 -0.98 4.73 19.32
C LEU A 43 -1.41 3.46 18.58
N VAL A 44 -1.19 2.29 19.18
CA VAL A 44 -1.55 1.00 18.57
C VAL A 44 -3.07 0.85 18.53
N THR A 45 -3.76 1.12 19.64
CA THR A 45 -5.21 1.00 19.73
C THR A 45 -5.93 2.01 18.83
N GLU A 46 -5.44 3.25 18.75
CA GLU A 46 -6.00 4.26 17.84
C GLU A 46 -5.81 3.86 16.36
N ALA A 47 -4.60 3.44 15.98
CA ALA A 47 -4.29 3.06 14.59
C ALA A 47 -5.04 1.83 14.10
N LEU A 48 -5.49 0.96 15.02
CA LEU A 48 -6.13 -0.33 14.72
C LEU A 48 -7.50 -0.46 15.41
N GLN A 49 -8.18 0.64 15.68
CA GLN A 49 -9.48 0.70 16.35
C GLN A 49 -10.62 -0.05 15.61
N ASP A 50 -10.42 -0.30 14.32
CA ASP A 50 -11.35 -1.04 13.48
C ASP A 50 -11.25 -2.57 13.66
N LEU A 51 -10.28 -3.08 14.42
CA LEU A 51 -10.16 -4.50 14.72
C LEU A 51 -11.19 -4.93 15.76
N ASP A 52 -11.84 -6.05 15.48
CA ASP A 52 -12.76 -6.70 16.42
C ASP A 52 -11.98 -7.57 17.42
N VAL A 53 -11.46 -6.94 18.49
CA VAL A 53 -10.58 -7.57 19.46
C VAL A 53 -10.78 -7.01 20.88
N GLY A 54 -10.42 -7.80 21.89
CA GLY A 54 -10.25 -7.31 23.25
C GLY A 54 -8.85 -6.72 23.46
N TRP A 55 -8.77 -5.42 23.71
CA TRP A 55 -7.51 -4.76 24.05
C TRP A 55 -7.20 -4.91 25.52
N VAL A 56 -5.96 -5.33 25.84
CA VAL A 56 -5.47 -5.48 27.21
C VAL A 56 -4.13 -4.77 27.37
N GLU A 57 -4.03 -3.89 28.35
CA GLU A 57 -2.80 -3.14 28.58
C GLU A 57 -1.86 -3.84 29.56
N GLN A 58 -0.65 -4.13 29.14
CA GLN A 58 0.46 -4.52 30.02
C GLN A 58 1.16 -3.25 30.52
N LYS A 59 0.73 -2.74 31.67
CA LYS A 59 1.26 -1.48 32.24
C LYS A 59 2.75 -1.52 32.55
N GLN A 60 3.25 -2.64 33.02
CA GLN A 60 4.67 -2.90 33.29
C GLN A 60 5.16 -4.00 32.38
N GLN A 61 6.18 -3.74 31.55
CA GLN A 61 6.73 -4.70 30.61
C GLN A 61 7.74 -5.63 31.34
N LEU A 62 7.20 -6.61 32.08
CA LEU A 62 7.97 -7.55 32.89
C LEU A 62 8.22 -8.89 32.17
N GLY A 63 8.16 -8.93 30.85
CA GLY A 63 8.42 -10.10 30.03
C GLY A 63 7.20 -10.68 29.35
N THR A 64 7.42 -11.70 28.50
CA THR A 64 6.39 -12.32 27.64
C THR A 64 5.39 -13.15 28.44
N GLY A 65 5.82 -13.82 29.49
CA GLY A 65 4.93 -14.54 30.42
C GLY A 65 4.01 -13.57 31.15
N HIS A 66 4.52 -12.43 31.62
CA HIS A 66 3.73 -11.39 32.25
C HIS A 66 2.67 -10.80 31.29
N ALA A 67 3.00 -10.69 30.00
CA ALA A 67 2.01 -10.24 29.00
C ALA A 67 0.82 -11.19 28.92
N VAL A 68 1.06 -12.50 28.86
CA VAL A 68 -0.01 -13.51 28.82
C VAL A 68 -0.78 -13.58 30.16
N GLN A 69 -0.12 -13.32 31.29
CA GLN A 69 -0.80 -13.23 32.59
C GLN A 69 -1.89 -12.15 32.64
N GLN A 70 -1.76 -11.05 31.86
CA GLN A 70 -2.74 -9.97 31.84
C GLN A 70 -4.12 -10.42 31.32
N VAL A 71 -4.18 -11.53 30.59
CA VAL A 71 -5.41 -12.10 30.03
C VAL A 71 -5.83 -13.40 30.71
N SER A 72 -5.11 -13.91 31.71
CA SER A 72 -5.33 -15.23 32.32
C SER A 72 -6.74 -15.41 32.89
N ASP A 73 -7.31 -14.35 33.45
CA ASP A 73 -8.67 -14.37 34.04
C ASP A 73 -9.78 -14.45 32.97
N GLN A 74 -9.46 -14.15 31.73
CA GLN A 74 -10.38 -14.21 30.58
C GLN A 74 -10.31 -15.55 29.83
N ILE A 75 -9.41 -16.46 30.23
CA ILE A 75 -9.22 -17.77 29.59
C ILE A 75 -10.09 -18.78 30.32
N ALA A 76 -11.00 -19.47 29.64
CA ALA A 76 -11.73 -20.58 30.18
C ALA A 76 -10.87 -21.86 30.26
N ASP A 77 -11.19 -22.77 31.18
CA ASP A 77 -10.41 -24.01 31.34
C ASP A 77 -10.46 -24.92 30.11
N ALA A 78 -11.57 -24.87 29.39
CA ALA A 78 -11.80 -25.68 28.18
C ALA A 78 -11.27 -25.04 26.88
N ASP A 79 -10.75 -23.80 26.95
CA ASP A 79 -10.25 -23.13 25.77
C ASP A 79 -8.94 -23.76 25.25
N THR A 80 -8.76 -23.77 23.95
CA THR A 80 -7.43 -23.92 23.35
C THR A 80 -6.88 -22.52 23.13
N VAL A 81 -5.85 -22.16 23.88
CA VAL A 81 -5.20 -20.85 23.80
C VAL A 81 -4.05 -20.89 22.79
N LEU A 82 -4.17 -20.07 21.76
CA LEU A 82 -3.10 -19.84 20.80
C LEU A 82 -2.39 -18.53 21.12
N ILE A 83 -1.07 -18.57 21.27
CA ILE A 83 -0.24 -17.42 21.55
C ILE A 83 0.55 -17.06 20.28
N LEU A 84 0.36 -15.83 19.79
CA LEU A 84 1.00 -15.26 18.61
C LEU A 84 1.79 -13.99 18.97
N TYR A 85 2.74 -13.61 18.12
CA TYR A 85 3.52 -12.39 18.27
C TYR A 85 3.15 -11.38 17.20
N GLY A 86 2.82 -10.15 17.59
CA GLY A 86 2.35 -9.10 16.70
C GLY A 86 3.38 -8.59 15.68
N ASP A 87 4.63 -9.04 15.77
CA ASP A 87 5.72 -8.71 14.86
C ASP A 87 6.17 -9.88 13.97
N VAL A 88 5.39 -10.97 13.91
CA VAL A 88 5.59 -12.13 13.03
C VAL A 88 4.48 -12.14 11.95
N PRO A 89 4.59 -11.29 10.92
CA PRO A 89 3.47 -10.96 10.04
C PRO A 89 3.14 -12.01 8.98
N LEU A 90 4.06 -12.94 8.66
CA LEU A 90 3.91 -13.88 7.54
C LEU A 90 3.43 -15.27 7.95
N LEU A 91 2.99 -15.42 9.20
CA LEU A 91 2.51 -16.70 9.73
C LEU A 91 1.28 -17.20 8.95
N LYS A 92 1.40 -18.41 8.41
CA LYS A 92 0.34 -19.01 7.57
C LYS A 92 -0.76 -19.66 8.41
N LEU A 93 -1.99 -19.54 7.91
CA LEU A 93 -3.16 -20.17 8.54
C LEU A 93 -3.05 -21.71 8.61
N SER A 94 -2.43 -22.34 7.60
CA SER A 94 -2.16 -23.78 7.59
C SER A 94 -1.30 -24.23 8.75
N THR A 95 -0.21 -23.51 9.02
CA THR A 95 0.71 -23.75 10.13
C THR A 95 0.02 -23.59 11.49
N VAL A 96 -0.79 -22.55 11.65
CA VAL A 96 -1.55 -22.32 12.87
C VAL A 96 -2.61 -23.40 13.10
N ARG A 97 -3.32 -23.83 12.07
CA ARG A 97 -4.30 -24.93 12.18
C ARG A 97 -3.63 -26.25 12.56
N LEU A 98 -2.48 -26.54 11.96
CA LEU A 98 -1.69 -27.73 12.33
C LEU A 98 -1.26 -27.66 13.79
N LEU A 99 -0.81 -26.50 14.27
CA LEU A 99 -0.39 -26.31 15.64
C LEU A 99 -1.57 -26.57 16.61
N ILE A 100 -2.73 -25.98 16.38
CA ILE A 100 -3.94 -26.16 17.20
C ILE A 100 -4.38 -27.62 17.20
N SER A 101 -4.32 -28.33 16.08
CA SER A 101 -4.74 -29.73 15.97
C SER A 101 -3.90 -30.69 16.82
N ASN A 102 -2.70 -30.29 17.25
CA ASN A 102 -1.81 -31.06 18.09
C ASN A 102 -2.06 -30.85 19.59
N VAL A 103 -3.02 -30.01 19.98
CA VAL A 103 -3.34 -29.72 21.39
C VAL A 103 -4.42 -30.67 21.91
N ASN A 104 -4.17 -31.26 23.05
CA ASN A 104 -5.15 -32.02 23.82
C ASN A 104 -4.80 -31.98 25.34
N ASP A 105 -5.55 -32.67 26.16
CA ASP A 105 -5.35 -32.68 27.61
C ASP A 105 -3.95 -33.18 28.07
N GLN A 106 -3.20 -33.84 27.21
CA GLN A 106 -1.86 -34.40 27.50
C GLN A 106 -0.76 -33.82 26.58
N SER A 107 -1.09 -32.81 25.78
CA SER A 107 -0.10 -32.20 24.86
C SER A 107 -0.26 -30.69 24.75
N LEU A 108 0.91 -30.02 24.72
CA LEU A 108 1.12 -28.63 24.31
C LEU A 108 1.80 -28.64 22.94
N ALA A 109 1.34 -27.82 22.02
CA ALA A 109 1.94 -27.68 20.71
C ALA A 109 2.86 -26.46 20.64
N LEU A 110 4.08 -26.65 20.17
CA LEU A 110 5.12 -25.62 20.06
C LEU A 110 5.60 -25.50 18.61
N LEU A 111 5.60 -24.29 18.07
CA LEU A 111 6.19 -24.03 16.77
C LEU A 111 7.69 -23.77 16.91
N THR A 112 8.50 -24.61 16.28
CA THR A 112 9.97 -24.49 16.27
C THR A 112 10.47 -24.29 14.83
N VAL A 113 11.67 -23.76 14.66
CA VAL A 113 12.30 -23.62 13.36
C VAL A 113 13.80 -23.88 13.45
N ASN A 114 14.38 -24.46 12.39
CA ASN A 114 15.82 -24.60 12.26
C ASN A 114 16.40 -23.41 11.50
N LEU A 115 17.20 -22.58 12.17
CA LEU A 115 17.84 -21.40 11.57
C LEU A 115 19.34 -21.66 11.34
N ALA A 116 19.86 -21.24 10.19
CA ALA A 116 21.31 -21.25 9.94
C ALA A 116 22.07 -20.32 10.90
N ASN A 117 21.43 -19.21 11.31
CA ASN A 117 21.94 -18.32 12.35
C ASN A 117 20.89 -18.18 13.47
N PRO A 118 20.98 -18.98 14.53
CA PRO A 118 20.02 -18.99 15.63
C PRO A 118 20.18 -17.86 16.65
N SER A 119 21.12 -16.92 16.44
CA SER A 119 21.44 -15.85 17.40
C SER A 119 20.23 -15.02 17.76
N GLY A 120 20.01 -14.79 19.06
CA GLY A 120 18.92 -13.99 19.60
C GLY A 120 17.63 -14.75 19.86
N TYR A 121 17.57 -16.05 19.58
CA TYR A 121 16.42 -16.91 19.86
C TYR A 121 16.66 -17.87 21.02
N GLY A 122 15.60 -18.31 21.68
CA GLY A 122 15.65 -19.41 22.65
C GLY A 122 15.93 -20.75 21.98
N ARG A 123 16.79 -21.56 22.55
CA ARG A 123 17.19 -22.88 22.02
C ARG A 123 16.28 -23.99 22.54
N ILE A 124 15.86 -24.87 21.65
CA ILE A 124 15.09 -26.06 22.00
C ILE A 124 16.00 -27.15 22.52
N ILE A 125 15.83 -27.52 23.78
CA ILE A 125 16.64 -28.59 24.40
C ILE A 125 15.85 -29.89 24.35
N ARG A 126 16.49 -30.94 23.81
CA ARG A 126 15.91 -32.27 23.69
C ARG A 126 16.70 -33.29 24.52
N ASN A 127 15.99 -34.26 25.08
CA ASN A 127 16.61 -35.41 25.73
C ASN A 127 17.16 -36.45 24.70
N ALA A 128 17.79 -37.51 25.18
CA ALA A 128 18.31 -38.55 24.33
C ALA A 128 17.28 -39.30 23.47
N SER A 129 16.00 -39.22 23.85
CA SER A 129 14.85 -39.77 23.10
C SER A 129 14.26 -38.78 22.10
N GLY A 130 14.85 -37.59 21.93
CA GLY A 130 14.40 -36.55 21.02
C GLY A 130 13.22 -35.69 21.53
N GLN A 131 12.77 -35.89 22.77
CA GLN A 131 11.68 -35.13 23.36
C GLN A 131 12.18 -33.79 23.87
N VAL A 132 11.39 -32.73 23.69
CA VAL A 132 11.67 -31.40 24.23
C VAL A 132 11.59 -31.44 25.75
N THR A 133 12.62 -30.90 26.41
CA THR A 133 12.68 -30.83 27.87
C THR A 133 12.56 -29.42 28.40
N LYS A 134 13.12 -28.43 27.71
CA LYS A 134 13.04 -27.01 28.06
C LYS A 134 13.43 -26.13 26.88
N ILE A 135 13.21 -24.85 27.03
CA ILE A 135 13.76 -23.79 26.18
C ILE A 135 14.77 -23.00 27.01
N VAL A 136 15.93 -22.70 26.42
CA VAL A 136 16.95 -21.86 27.06
C VAL A 136 17.11 -20.58 26.25
N GLU A 137 16.83 -19.44 26.86
CA GLU A 137 16.97 -18.15 26.23
C GLU A 137 18.42 -17.83 25.86
N GLU A 138 18.67 -17.07 24.78
CA GLU A 138 20.02 -16.75 24.28
C GLU A 138 20.98 -16.26 25.36
N LYS A 139 20.50 -15.42 26.30
CA LYS A 139 21.33 -14.81 27.34
C LYS A 139 21.68 -15.78 28.47
N ASP A 140 20.86 -16.79 28.69
CA ASP A 140 21.04 -17.82 29.72
C ASP A 140 21.73 -19.09 29.16
N ALA A 141 21.85 -19.18 27.81
CA ALA A 141 22.40 -20.35 27.14
C ALA A 141 23.93 -20.48 27.30
N SER A 142 24.38 -21.68 27.61
CA SER A 142 25.79 -22.08 27.58
C SER A 142 26.38 -22.08 26.19
N SER A 143 27.70 -22.13 26.06
CA SER A 143 28.38 -22.18 24.75
C SER A 143 27.98 -23.39 23.91
N SER A 144 27.67 -24.54 24.52
CA SER A 144 27.18 -25.73 23.81
C SER A 144 25.73 -25.60 23.37
N GLU A 145 24.87 -25.02 24.19
CA GLU A 145 23.46 -24.77 23.84
C GLU A 145 23.32 -23.75 22.71
N LYS A 146 24.19 -22.75 22.65
CA LYS A 146 24.23 -21.77 21.54
C LYS A 146 24.50 -22.36 20.16
N LEU A 147 25.07 -23.57 20.08
CA LEU A 147 25.31 -24.28 18.83
C LEU A 147 24.06 -25.01 18.29
N ILE A 148 22.99 -25.06 19.05
CA ILE A 148 21.71 -25.66 18.62
C ILE A 148 21.04 -24.74 17.64
N ASN A 149 20.70 -25.28 16.45
CA ASN A 149 20.03 -24.53 15.38
C ASN A 149 18.51 -24.52 15.51
N GLU A 150 17.93 -25.49 16.24
CA GLU A 150 16.49 -25.51 16.49
C GLU A 150 16.13 -24.48 17.57
N VAL A 151 15.29 -23.53 17.17
CA VAL A 151 14.94 -22.40 18.04
C VAL A 151 13.44 -22.31 18.27
N ASN A 152 13.09 -21.68 19.37
CA ASN A 152 11.73 -21.32 19.72
C ASN A 152 11.27 -20.10 18.89
N THR A 153 10.09 -20.20 18.28
CA THR A 153 9.46 -19.08 17.61
C THR A 153 8.64 -18.19 18.56
N GLY A 154 8.38 -18.67 19.76
CA GLY A 154 7.45 -18.08 20.72
C GLY A 154 5.99 -18.48 20.49
N ILE A 155 5.65 -19.01 19.34
CA ILE A 155 4.28 -19.38 18.95
C ILE A 155 3.97 -20.76 19.51
N MET A 156 2.88 -20.84 20.30
CA MET A 156 2.42 -22.09 20.91
C MET A 156 0.90 -22.14 21.05
N ALA A 157 0.39 -23.36 21.18
CA ALA A 157 -0.99 -23.61 21.49
C ALA A 157 -1.09 -24.57 22.68
N VAL A 158 -2.03 -24.31 23.60
CA VAL A 158 -2.12 -25.04 24.88
C VAL A 158 -3.52 -24.97 25.46
N GLN A 159 -3.91 -25.96 26.28
CA GLN A 159 -5.20 -25.93 27.00
C GLN A 159 -5.21 -24.84 28.09
N GLY A 160 -6.29 -24.07 28.14
CA GLY A 160 -6.46 -22.94 29.05
C GLY A 160 -6.25 -23.29 30.53
N LYS A 161 -6.78 -24.43 30.98
CA LYS A 161 -6.59 -24.92 32.34
C LYS A 161 -5.10 -25.08 32.71
N GLN A 162 -4.34 -25.68 31.82
CA GLN A 162 -2.91 -25.94 32.05
C GLN A 162 -2.12 -24.62 31.99
N LEU A 163 -2.38 -23.76 30.97
CA LEU A 163 -1.75 -22.48 30.86
C LEU A 163 -1.91 -21.62 32.11
N LYS A 164 -3.14 -21.48 32.61
CA LYS A 164 -3.39 -20.69 33.82
C LYS A 164 -2.61 -21.20 35.03
N LYS A 165 -2.56 -22.54 35.19
CA LYS A 165 -1.76 -23.16 36.25
C LYS A 165 -0.31 -22.74 36.17
N TRP A 166 0.33 -22.84 34.99
CA TRP A 166 1.76 -22.54 34.83
C TRP A 166 2.02 -21.05 34.91
N LEU A 167 1.16 -20.20 34.32
CA LEU A 167 1.33 -18.75 34.41
C LEU A 167 1.34 -18.26 35.86
N SER A 168 0.57 -18.88 36.77
CA SER A 168 0.57 -18.53 38.20
C SER A 168 1.84 -18.91 38.93
N GLN A 169 2.70 -19.78 38.35
CA GLN A 169 3.93 -20.28 38.94
C GLN A 169 5.18 -19.66 38.32
N LEU A 170 5.04 -18.82 37.27
CA LEU A 170 6.18 -18.16 36.64
C LEU A 170 6.96 -17.32 37.63
N SER A 171 8.29 -17.36 37.52
CA SER A 171 9.21 -16.55 38.31
C SER A 171 10.04 -15.65 37.38
N ASN A 172 10.64 -14.62 37.96
CA ASN A 172 11.57 -13.74 37.26
C ASN A 172 13.03 -13.93 37.68
N SER A 173 13.35 -15.13 38.22
CA SER A 173 14.69 -15.46 38.69
C SER A 173 15.62 -15.87 37.55
N ASN A 174 15.86 -14.97 36.60
CA ASN A 174 16.71 -15.13 35.44
C ASN A 174 17.57 -13.88 35.21
N ILE A 175 18.51 -13.91 34.23
CA ILE A 175 19.46 -12.82 33.98
C ILE A 175 18.76 -11.49 33.67
N GLN A 176 17.60 -11.52 33.06
CA GLN A 176 16.83 -10.31 32.69
C GLN A 176 15.89 -9.81 33.79
N GLY A 177 15.57 -10.64 34.78
CA GLY A 177 14.55 -10.32 35.81
C GLY A 177 13.14 -10.30 35.25
N GLU A 178 12.88 -11.02 34.14
CA GLU A 178 11.58 -11.03 33.44
C GLU A 178 10.84 -12.37 33.62
N TYR A 179 9.54 -12.35 33.53
CA TYR A 179 8.72 -13.57 33.49
C TYR A 179 8.74 -14.14 32.07
N TYR A 180 9.52 -15.20 31.86
CA TYR A 180 9.63 -15.85 30.56
C TYR A 180 8.45 -16.77 30.29
N LEU A 181 7.75 -16.58 29.17
CA LEU A 181 6.72 -17.52 28.73
C LEU A 181 7.31 -18.91 28.42
N THR A 182 8.57 -18.96 28.00
CA THR A 182 9.29 -20.20 27.69
C THR A 182 9.47 -21.14 28.86
N ASP A 183 9.38 -20.65 30.11
CA ASP A 183 9.44 -21.49 31.31
C ASP A 183 8.21 -22.42 31.43
N VAL A 184 7.10 -22.08 30.78
CA VAL A 184 5.91 -22.93 30.67
C VAL A 184 6.25 -24.32 30.10
N ILE A 185 7.23 -24.40 29.21
CA ILE A 185 7.65 -25.67 28.57
C ILE A 185 8.25 -26.62 29.60
N GLU A 186 9.16 -26.13 30.45
CA GLU A 186 9.75 -26.95 31.52
C GLU A 186 8.69 -27.38 32.56
N MET A 187 7.75 -26.50 32.91
CA MET A 187 6.63 -26.82 33.77
C MET A 187 5.70 -27.89 33.18
N ALA A 188 5.43 -27.79 31.87
CA ALA A 188 4.63 -28.78 31.15
C ALA A 188 5.29 -30.17 31.18
N VAL A 189 6.60 -30.23 30.95
CA VAL A 189 7.39 -31.47 31.04
C VAL A 189 7.36 -32.06 32.46
N ALA A 190 7.47 -31.21 33.48
CA ALA A 190 7.40 -31.64 34.88
C ALA A 190 6.00 -32.21 35.22
N ASP A 191 4.94 -31.68 34.62
CA ASP A 191 3.57 -32.18 34.75
C ASP A 191 3.27 -33.39 33.82
N GLN A 192 4.26 -33.95 33.14
CA GLN A 192 4.15 -35.06 32.20
C GLN A 192 3.27 -34.76 30.96
N ILE A 193 3.15 -33.48 30.60
CA ILE A 193 2.51 -33.05 29.35
C ILE A 193 3.52 -33.14 28.23
N SER A 194 3.13 -33.77 27.12
CA SER A 194 3.97 -33.92 25.94
C SER A 194 4.13 -32.61 25.17
N ILE A 195 5.32 -32.26 24.78
CA ILE A 195 5.56 -31.12 23.90
C ILE A 195 5.63 -31.63 22.43
N VAL A 196 4.55 -31.34 21.67
CA VAL A 196 4.46 -31.69 20.25
C VAL A 196 4.99 -30.52 19.44
N THR A 197 6.09 -30.72 18.73
CA THR A 197 6.68 -29.66 17.90
C THR A 197 6.20 -29.77 16.46
N SER A 198 5.93 -28.62 15.85
CA SER A 198 5.70 -28.44 14.43
C SER A 198 6.70 -27.44 13.86
N GLN A 199 6.96 -27.52 12.54
CA GLN A 199 7.81 -26.54 11.86
C GLN A 199 7.03 -25.88 10.73
N PRO A 200 7.31 -24.60 10.41
CA PRO A 200 6.73 -23.91 9.27
C PRO A 200 7.28 -24.49 7.95
N GLU A 201 6.65 -24.16 6.84
CA GLU A 201 7.15 -24.55 5.51
C GLU A 201 8.46 -23.83 5.16
N THR A 202 8.60 -22.58 5.58
CA THR A 202 9.80 -21.75 5.40
C THR A 202 10.18 -21.03 6.69
N GLU A 203 11.45 -20.68 6.85
CA GLU A 203 11.89 -19.89 8.01
C GLU A 203 11.30 -18.49 8.04
N ASP A 204 11.06 -17.88 6.87
CA ASP A 204 10.50 -16.53 6.74
C ASP A 204 9.10 -16.39 7.35
N GLU A 205 8.33 -17.48 7.39
CA GLU A 205 6.99 -17.52 7.97
C GLU A 205 6.96 -17.14 9.46
N VAL A 206 8.03 -17.43 10.18
CA VAL A 206 8.11 -17.22 11.64
C VAL A 206 9.14 -16.17 12.05
N LEU A 207 9.73 -15.46 11.09
CA LEU A 207 10.67 -14.39 11.40
C LEU A 207 9.96 -13.16 11.96
N GLY A 208 10.44 -12.68 13.10
CA GLY A 208 10.01 -11.43 13.71
C GLY A 208 10.76 -10.22 13.16
N VAL A 209 10.06 -9.09 13.04
CA VAL A 209 10.63 -7.84 12.58
C VAL A 209 11.19 -7.01 13.73
N ASN A 210 12.52 -6.96 13.89
CA ASN A 210 13.19 -6.18 14.92
C ASN A 210 13.95 -4.95 14.40
N ASN A 211 14.27 -4.92 13.11
CA ASN A 211 14.99 -3.83 12.45
C ASN A 211 14.51 -3.61 11.02
N ARG A 212 15.01 -2.55 10.36
CA ARG A 212 14.62 -2.17 9.00
C ARG A 212 15.08 -3.16 7.93
N ILE A 213 16.15 -3.91 8.17
CA ILE A 213 16.64 -4.93 7.23
C ILE A 213 15.67 -6.11 7.21
N GLN A 214 15.25 -6.59 8.39
CA GLN A 214 14.26 -7.65 8.49
C GLN A 214 12.91 -7.23 7.91
N LEU A 215 12.48 -5.98 8.17
CA LEU A 215 11.27 -5.44 7.58
C LEU A 215 11.32 -5.45 6.04
N SER A 216 12.44 -4.99 5.45
CA SER A 216 12.62 -4.99 4.00
C SER A 216 12.70 -6.40 3.41
N HIS A 217 13.31 -7.34 4.12
CA HIS A 217 13.36 -8.74 3.70
C HIS A 217 11.95 -9.34 3.64
N LEU A 218 11.18 -9.24 4.72
CA LEU A 218 9.82 -9.80 4.77
C LEU A 218 8.85 -9.08 3.82
N GLU A 219 9.06 -7.79 3.53
CA GLU A 219 8.33 -7.11 2.44
C GLU A 219 8.55 -7.83 1.11
N ARG A 220 9.81 -8.16 0.76
CA ARG A 220 10.08 -8.86 -0.50
C ARG A 220 9.56 -10.28 -0.54
N VAL A 221 9.62 -11.00 0.58
CA VAL A 221 9.02 -12.35 0.71
C VAL A 221 7.51 -12.27 0.46
N TYR A 222 6.81 -11.35 1.14
CA TYR A 222 5.38 -11.16 0.95
C TYR A 222 5.03 -10.82 -0.49
N GLN A 223 5.75 -9.89 -1.12
CA GLN A 223 5.47 -9.47 -2.49
C GLN A 223 5.71 -10.60 -3.50
N LEU A 224 6.73 -11.44 -3.27
CA LEU A 224 6.97 -12.60 -4.14
C LEU A 224 5.87 -13.66 -3.98
N GLU A 225 5.34 -13.86 -2.77
CA GLU A 225 4.19 -14.75 -2.54
C GLU A 225 2.94 -14.23 -3.27
N GLN A 226 2.65 -12.92 -3.21
CA GLN A 226 1.53 -12.33 -3.96
C GLN A 226 1.72 -12.50 -5.48
N ALA A 227 2.91 -12.22 -5.99
CA ALA A 227 3.24 -12.40 -7.39
C ALA A 227 3.07 -13.87 -7.85
N THR A 228 3.54 -14.80 -7.04
CA THR A 228 3.41 -16.24 -7.28
C THR A 228 1.94 -16.65 -7.35
N SER A 229 1.15 -16.22 -6.38
CA SER A 229 -0.30 -16.49 -6.36
C SER A 229 -1.03 -15.96 -7.59
N LEU A 230 -0.66 -14.77 -8.10
CA LEU A 230 -1.24 -14.22 -9.33
C LEU A 230 -0.84 -15.06 -10.56
N MET A 231 0.41 -15.51 -10.63
CA MET A 231 0.88 -16.36 -11.74
C MET A 231 0.18 -17.73 -11.73
N GLU A 232 -0.06 -18.31 -10.57
CA GLU A 232 -0.86 -19.54 -10.41
C GLU A 232 -2.30 -19.36 -10.87
N GLN A 233 -2.86 -18.14 -10.76
CA GLN A 233 -4.17 -17.77 -11.28
C GLN A 233 -4.16 -17.41 -12.77
N GLY A 234 -3.01 -17.50 -13.46
CA GLY A 234 -2.89 -17.30 -14.90
C GLY A 234 -2.44 -15.90 -15.34
N VAL A 235 -2.05 -15.01 -14.41
CA VAL A 235 -1.48 -13.71 -14.76
C VAL A 235 -0.05 -13.85 -15.25
N THR A 236 0.29 -13.21 -16.35
CA THR A 236 1.67 -13.11 -16.83
C THR A 236 2.37 -11.92 -16.21
N LEU A 237 3.31 -12.17 -15.30
CA LEU A 237 4.23 -11.14 -14.77
C LEU A 237 5.57 -11.22 -15.51
N LYS A 238 6.05 -10.10 -16.08
CA LYS A 238 7.33 -10.08 -16.80
C LYS A 238 8.52 -10.28 -15.85
N ASP A 239 8.42 -9.78 -14.63
CA ASP A 239 9.40 -10.00 -13.57
C ASP A 239 8.70 -9.93 -12.20
N PRO A 240 8.44 -11.08 -11.56
CA PRO A 240 7.71 -11.13 -10.28
C PRO A 240 8.44 -10.43 -9.14
N VAL A 241 9.78 -10.29 -9.19
CA VAL A 241 10.55 -9.58 -8.16
C VAL A 241 10.33 -8.07 -8.19
N ARG A 242 9.91 -7.54 -9.33
CA ARG A 242 9.64 -6.11 -9.56
C ARG A 242 8.16 -5.79 -9.66
N PHE A 243 7.33 -6.53 -8.95
CA PHE A 243 5.90 -6.29 -8.82
C PHE A 243 5.56 -6.09 -7.35
N ASP A 244 4.69 -5.14 -7.03
CA ASP A 244 4.19 -4.90 -5.67
C ASP A 244 2.66 -4.89 -5.65
N GLN A 245 2.10 -5.67 -4.74
CA GLN A 245 0.67 -5.62 -4.39
C GLN A 245 0.52 -5.07 -2.96
N ARG A 246 -0.07 -3.89 -2.83
CA ARG A 246 -0.28 -3.17 -1.56
C ARG A 246 -1.76 -3.05 -1.23
N GLY A 247 -2.47 -4.14 -1.33
CA GLY A 247 -3.90 -4.24 -1.14
C GLY A 247 -4.44 -5.57 -1.66
N SER A 248 -5.69 -5.56 -2.15
CA SER A 248 -6.36 -6.77 -2.66
C SER A 248 -6.91 -6.56 -4.07
N ILE A 249 -7.07 -7.66 -4.77
CA ILE A 249 -7.77 -7.71 -6.06
C ILE A 249 -9.12 -8.39 -5.81
N GLU A 250 -10.21 -7.65 -6.00
CA GLU A 250 -11.58 -8.12 -5.78
C GLU A 250 -12.04 -9.09 -6.87
N SER A 251 -11.69 -8.76 -8.12
CA SER A 251 -11.95 -9.63 -9.26
C SER A 251 -10.78 -9.62 -10.23
N LEU A 252 -10.45 -10.78 -10.75
CA LEU A 252 -9.33 -11.02 -11.65
C LEU A 252 -9.83 -11.80 -12.88
N GLY A 253 -9.69 -11.19 -14.07
CA GLY A 253 -10.02 -11.80 -15.34
C GLY A 253 -8.94 -12.77 -15.84
N GLN A 254 -9.05 -13.16 -17.10
CA GLN A 254 -8.10 -14.03 -17.79
C GLN A 254 -7.19 -13.24 -18.75
N ASP A 255 -6.06 -13.83 -19.15
CA ASP A 255 -5.13 -13.27 -20.14
C ASP A 255 -4.61 -11.86 -19.75
N ILE A 256 -4.25 -11.67 -18.48
CA ILE A 256 -3.69 -10.43 -17.97
C ILE A 256 -2.17 -10.48 -18.09
N GLU A 257 -1.60 -9.41 -18.65
CA GLU A 257 -0.14 -9.20 -18.73
C GLU A 257 0.26 -7.97 -17.92
N ILE A 258 1.23 -8.12 -17.00
CA ILE A 258 1.74 -7.04 -16.15
C ILE A 258 3.25 -6.93 -16.34
N ASP A 259 3.72 -5.74 -16.68
CA ASP A 259 5.13 -5.43 -16.88
C ASP A 259 5.83 -5.08 -15.55
N ILE A 260 7.11 -4.76 -15.60
CA ILE A 260 7.96 -4.50 -14.44
C ILE A 260 7.58 -3.22 -13.68
N ASN A 261 7.87 -3.20 -12.38
CA ASN A 261 7.66 -2.04 -11.50
C ASN A 261 6.20 -1.55 -11.45
N VAL A 262 5.25 -2.43 -11.67
CA VAL A 262 3.83 -2.13 -11.49
C VAL A 262 3.49 -2.26 -10.01
N ILE A 263 2.73 -1.31 -9.50
CA ILE A 263 2.21 -1.30 -8.12
C ILE A 263 0.69 -1.31 -8.19
N LEU A 264 0.07 -2.32 -7.57
CA LEU A 264 -1.38 -2.37 -7.33
C LEU A 264 -1.65 -2.04 -5.87
N GLU A 265 -2.31 -0.91 -5.61
CA GLU A 265 -2.59 -0.42 -4.26
C GLU A 265 -4.09 -0.40 -3.97
N GLY A 266 -4.47 -0.67 -2.71
CA GLY A 266 -5.88 -0.67 -2.28
C GLY A 266 -6.70 -1.80 -2.90
N LEU A 267 -7.97 -1.54 -3.21
CA LEU A 267 -8.90 -2.52 -3.79
C LEU A 267 -9.03 -2.30 -5.31
N ASN A 268 -8.61 -3.28 -6.10
CA ASN A 268 -8.67 -3.21 -7.55
C ASN A 268 -9.50 -4.35 -8.15
N SER A 269 -10.15 -4.08 -9.30
CA SER A 269 -10.80 -5.10 -10.12
C SER A 269 -10.22 -5.02 -11.53
N ILE A 270 -9.81 -6.15 -12.11
CA ILE A 270 -9.14 -6.23 -13.41
C ILE A 270 -9.88 -7.23 -14.30
N GLY A 271 -10.35 -6.76 -15.44
CA GLY A 271 -11.07 -7.57 -16.43
C GLY A 271 -10.17 -8.49 -17.27
N ASN A 272 -10.74 -9.07 -18.32
CA ASN A 272 -10.05 -9.99 -19.20
C ASN A 272 -9.17 -9.27 -20.23
N ASN A 273 -8.08 -9.92 -20.68
CA ASN A 273 -7.18 -9.44 -21.72
C ASN A 273 -6.66 -8.00 -21.45
N VAL A 274 -6.27 -7.75 -20.19
CA VAL A 274 -5.73 -6.45 -19.77
C VAL A 274 -4.21 -6.47 -19.84
N LYS A 275 -3.63 -5.37 -20.39
CA LYS A 275 -2.19 -5.17 -20.45
C LYS A 275 -1.80 -3.95 -19.65
N ILE A 276 -0.88 -4.12 -18.69
CA ILE A 276 -0.39 -3.05 -17.81
C ILE A 276 1.10 -2.85 -18.05
N GLY A 277 1.45 -1.71 -18.61
CA GLY A 277 2.82 -1.34 -18.94
C GLY A 277 3.67 -0.94 -17.72
N ALA A 278 4.97 -0.96 -17.91
CA ALA A 278 5.96 -0.77 -16.88
C ALA A 278 5.81 0.56 -16.11
N ASN A 279 6.23 0.56 -14.83
CA ASN A 279 6.22 1.73 -13.94
C ASN A 279 4.83 2.36 -13.75
N THR A 280 3.78 1.58 -13.84
CA THR A 280 2.40 2.05 -13.66
C THR A 280 1.95 1.80 -12.22
N ASN A 281 1.29 2.79 -11.62
CA ASN A 281 0.67 2.68 -10.31
C ASN A 281 -0.86 2.74 -10.47
N ILE A 282 -1.56 1.74 -9.92
CA ILE A 282 -3.01 1.63 -9.96
C ILE A 282 -3.52 1.48 -8.54
N LYS A 283 -4.44 2.36 -8.16
CA LYS A 283 -5.01 2.38 -6.82
C LYS A 283 -6.54 2.44 -6.87
N ASN A 284 -7.22 1.58 -6.09
CA ASN A 284 -8.67 1.59 -5.89
C ASN A 284 -9.46 1.72 -7.20
N SER A 285 -9.09 0.98 -8.25
CA SER A 285 -9.64 1.22 -9.58
C SER A 285 -10.27 -0.02 -10.20
N ILE A 286 -11.27 0.20 -11.04
CA ILE A 286 -11.95 -0.83 -11.81
C ILE A 286 -11.50 -0.73 -13.26
N ILE A 287 -10.92 -1.80 -13.80
CA ILE A 287 -10.39 -1.88 -15.16
C ILE A 287 -11.20 -2.93 -15.92
N GLY A 288 -11.89 -2.49 -16.97
CA GLY A 288 -12.69 -3.36 -17.84
C GLY A 288 -11.87 -4.24 -18.76
N ASP A 289 -12.58 -5.05 -19.55
CA ASP A 289 -11.95 -5.99 -20.49
C ASP A 289 -11.21 -5.28 -21.64
N ASN A 290 -10.17 -5.91 -22.17
CA ASN A 290 -9.40 -5.47 -23.33
C ASN A 290 -8.80 -4.05 -23.15
N VAL A 291 -8.48 -3.65 -21.94
CA VAL A 291 -7.83 -2.37 -21.64
C VAL A 291 -6.32 -2.49 -21.82
N GLU A 292 -5.73 -1.52 -22.51
CA GLU A 292 -4.29 -1.36 -22.65
C GLU A 292 -3.83 -0.11 -21.89
N ILE A 293 -3.07 -0.29 -20.80
CA ILE A 293 -2.42 0.78 -20.04
C ILE A 293 -0.95 0.77 -20.41
N LEU A 294 -0.49 1.82 -21.04
CA LEU A 294 0.92 1.98 -21.43
C LEU A 294 1.77 2.42 -20.23
N ALA A 295 3.09 2.39 -20.39
CA ALA A 295 4.04 2.65 -19.31
C ALA A 295 3.91 4.04 -18.66
N ASN A 296 4.32 4.11 -17.38
CA ASN A 296 4.42 5.34 -16.58
C ASN A 296 3.07 6.04 -16.34
N CYS A 297 2.01 5.31 -16.16
CA CYS A 297 0.70 5.86 -15.82
C CYS A 297 0.44 5.84 -14.31
N ILE A 298 -0.36 6.80 -13.83
CA ILE A 298 -0.87 6.84 -12.45
C ILE A 298 -2.39 6.88 -12.52
N ILE A 299 -3.04 5.88 -11.92
CA ILE A 299 -4.49 5.70 -11.96
C ILE A 299 -5.00 5.52 -10.53
N GLU A 300 -5.87 6.42 -10.08
CA GLU A 300 -6.37 6.46 -8.70
C GLU A 300 -7.89 6.62 -8.69
N ASP A 301 -8.59 5.77 -7.93
CA ASP A 301 -10.05 5.85 -7.70
C ASP A 301 -10.82 6.08 -9.02
N ALA A 302 -10.50 5.31 -10.06
CA ALA A 302 -11.01 5.46 -11.41
C ALA A 302 -11.78 4.24 -11.89
N VAL A 303 -12.77 4.49 -12.78
CA VAL A 303 -13.49 3.44 -13.47
C VAL A 303 -13.18 3.52 -14.96
N ILE A 304 -12.65 2.44 -15.53
CA ILE A 304 -12.19 2.35 -16.91
C ILE A 304 -12.99 1.28 -17.63
N GLY A 305 -13.77 1.71 -18.62
CA GLY A 305 -14.58 0.83 -19.46
C GLY A 305 -13.77 -0.03 -20.41
N GLN A 306 -14.46 -0.96 -21.06
CA GLN A 306 -13.87 -1.92 -21.97
C GLN A 306 -13.15 -1.28 -23.17
N GLY A 307 -12.02 -1.85 -23.57
CA GLY A 307 -11.28 -1.48 -24.78
C GLY A 307 -10.65 -0.08 -24.73
N CYS A 308 -10.49 0.49 -23.55
CA CYS A 308 -9.78 1.77 -23.41
C CYS A 308 -8.28 1.59 -23.61
N ARG A 309 -7.66 2.66 -24.13
CA ARG A 309 -6.20 2.77 -24.25
C ARG A 309 -5.72 4.00 -23.50
N ILE A 310 -4.78 3.79 -22.55
CA ILE A 310 -4.35 4.84 -21.61
C ILE A 310 -2.84 4.97 -21.62
N GLY A 311 -2.37 6.19 -21.73
CA GLY A 311 -0.94 6.53 -21.65
C GLY A 311 -0.23 6.60 -22.99
N PRO A 312 1.14 6.55 -22.95
CA PRO A 312 1.95 6.56 -21.73
C PRO A 312 1.92 7.91 -20.99
N PHE A 313 2.41 7.94 -19.72
CA PHE A 313 2.46 9.16 -18.91
C PHE A 313 1.10 9.84 -18.73
N ALA A 314 0.02 9.08 -18.62
CA ALA A 314 -1.30 9.58 -18.31
C ALA A 314 -1.56 9.55 -16.78
N ARG A 315 -2.33 10.51 -16.30
CA ARG A 315 -2.78 10.55 -14.92
C ARG A 315 -4.31 10.57 -14.84
N LEU A 316 -4.91 9.50 -14.33
CA LEU A 316 -6.32 9.46 -13.96
C LEU A 316 -6.42 9.66 -12.44
N ARG A 317 -7.06 10.76 -12.05
CA ARG A 317 -7.26 11.14 -10.65
C ARG A 317 -8.64 10.68 -10.17
N PRO A 318 -8.89 10.76 -8.85
CA PRO A 318 -10.16 10.35 -8.27
C PRO A 318 -11.39 10.90 -9.00
N GLU A 319 -12.45 10.08 -9.03
CA GLU A 319 -13.72 10.34 -9.70
C GLU A 319 -13.60 10.46 -11.25
N SER A 320 -12.58 9.84 -11.85
CA SER A 320 -12.47 9.73 -13.31
C SER A 320 -13.23 8.49 -13.80
N VAL A 321 -14.17 8.70 -14.73
CA VAL A 321 -14.96 7.62 -15.32
C VAL A 321 -14.78 7.63 -16.84
N LEU A 322 -14.18 6.59 -17.38
CA LEU A 322 -14.02 6.38 -18.83
C LEU A 322 -14.99 5.29 -19.30
N ALA A 323 -15.85 5.63 -20.25
CA ALA A 323 -16.70 4.65 -20.91
C ALA A 323 -15.88 3.80 -21.91
N ASN A 324 -16.54 2.96 -22.71
CA ASN A 324 -15.85 2.03 -23.59
C ASN A 324 -15.10 2.72 -24.74
N ALA A 325 -13.97 2.13 -25.13
CA ALA A 325 -13.15 2.55 -26.27
C ALA A 325 -12.66 4.01 -26.21
N VAL A 326 -12.44 4.53 -25.00
CA VAL A 326 -11.84 5.86 -24.79
C VAL A 326 -10.33 5.78 -24.95
N HIS A 327 -9.77 6.80 -25.60
CA HIS A 327 -8.31 6.98 -25.76
C HIS A 327 -7.83 8.16 -24.92
N ILE A 328 -6.97 7.90 -23.93
CA ILE A 328 -6.25 8.90 -23.16
C ILE A 328 -4.77 8.75 -23.46
N GLY A 329 -4.17 9.76 -24.07
CA GLY A 329 -2.77 9.66 -24.51
C GLY A 329 -1.78 10.27 -23.52
N ASN A 330 -0.62 10.65 -24.03
CA ASN A 330 0.52 11.04 -23.22
C ASN A 330 0.37 12.45 -22.62
N PHE A 331 0.81 12.58 -21.36
CA PHE A 331 0.75 13.81 -20.56
C PHE A 331 -0.67 14.39 -20.49
N VAL A 332 -1.66 13.52 -20.38
CA VAL A 332 -3.04 13.89 -20.17
C VAL A 332 -3.41 13.63 -18.70
N GLU A 333 -4.02 14.61 -18.06
CA GLU A 333 -4.55 14.49 -16.72
C GLU A 333 -6.08 14.61 -16.76
N ILE A 334 -6.77 13.60 -16.21
CA ILE A 334 -8.24 13.58 -16.05
C ILE A 334 -8.54 13.63 -14.55
N LYS A 335 -9.48 14.49 -14.15
CA LYS A 335 -9.88 14.63 -12.75
C LYS A 335 -11.36 14.87 -12.63
N LYS A 336 -12.07 14.11 -11.80
CA LYS A 336 -13.49 14.33 -11.49
C LYS A 336 -14.33 14.57 -12.76
N SER A 337 -14.12 13.69 -13.74
CA SER A 337 -14.66 13.88 -15.09
C SER A 337 -15.14 12.56 -15.67
N SER A 338 -16.21 12.63 -16.47
CA SER A 338 -16.73 11.51 -17.23
C SER A 338 -16.44 11.68 -18.72
N VAL A 339 -15.89 10.64 -19.34
CA VAL A 339 -15.58 10.61 -20.78
C VAL A 339 -16.39 9.51 -21.44
N ALA A 340 -17.30 9.86 -22.33
CA ALA A 340 -18.16 8.90 -23.00
C ALA A 340 -17.46 8.19 -24.17
N SER A 341 -18.11 7.12 -24.65
CA SER A 341 -17.51 6.11 -25.53
C SER A 341 -16.89 6.67 -26.81
N GLY A 342 -15.72 6.14 -27.15
CA GLY A 342 -15.01 6.45 -28.40
C GLY A 342 -14.38 7.82 -28.45
N SER A 343 -14.35 8.57 -27.35
CA SER A 343 -13.72 9.90 -27.29
C SER A 343 -12.21 9.81 -27.13
N LYS A 344 -11.51 10.80 -27.62
CA LYS A 344 -10.04 10.83 -27.72
C LYS A 344 -9.46 12.10 -27.11
N ILE A 345 -8.53 11.96 -26.18
CA ILE A 345 -7.78 13.02 -25.51
C ILE A 345 -6.33 12.59 -25.50
N ASN A 346 -5.59 12.90 -26.55
CA ASN A 346 -4.35 12.15 -26.85
C ASN A 346 -3.06 12.85 -26.40
N HIS A 347 -3.07 14.17 -26.13
CA HIS A 347 -1.81 14.89 -25.91
C HIS A 347 -1.97 16.09 -24.98
N LEU A 348 -1.10 16.19 -23.95
CA LEU A 348 -0.81 17.43 -23.21
C LEU A 348 -2.06 18.20 -22.75
N SER A 349 -3.07 17.52 -22.22
CA SER A 349 -4.35 18.15 -21.88
C SER A 349 -4.69 17.98 -20.41
N TYR A 350 -5.36 18.97 -19.82
CA TYR A 350 -5.98 18.89 -18.51
C TYR A 350 -7.51 18.95 -18.63
N ILE A 351 -8.18 17.91 -18.17
CA ILE A 351 -9.64 17.79 -18.18
C ILE A 351 -10.12 17.58 -16.75
N GLY A 352 -10.60 18.65 -16.15
CA GLY A 352 -11.07 18.67 -14.76
C GLY A 352 -12.52 19.12 -14.65
N ASP A 353 -13.31 18.49 -13.77
CA ASP A 353 -14.71 18.78 -13.50
C ASP A 353 -15.55 18.84 -14.79
N THR A 354 -15.35 17.89 -15.72
CA THR A 354 -15.86 17.95 -17.09
C THR A 354 -16.72 16.72 -17.42
N THR A 355 -17.79 16.95 -18.19
CA THR A 355 -18.51 15.89 -18.89
C THR A 355 -18.17 15.95 -20.37
N VAL A 356 -17.56 14.88 -20.88
CA VAL A 356 -17.20 14.73 -22.30
C VAL A 356 -18.14 13.70 -22.93
N GLY A 357 -18.85 14.11 -23.97
CA GLY A 357 -19.75 13.26 -24.76
C GLY A 357 -19.02 12.18 -25.56
N SER A 358 -19.79 11.42 -26.33
CA SER A 358 -19.28 10.33 -27.17
C SER A 358 -18.61 10.85 -28.45
N LYS A 359 -17.55 10.15 -28.90
CA LYS A 359 -16.85 10.47 -30.16
C LYS A 359 -16.30 11.91 -30.22
N VAL A 360 -16.02 12.52 -29.09
CA VAL A 360 -15.38 13.83 -28.98
C VAL A 360 -13.88 13.67 -29.26
N ASN A 361 -13.32 14.65 -29.97
CA ASN A 361 -11.87 14.74 -30.13
C ASN A 361 -11.34 16.00 -29.47
N ILE A 362 -10.47 15.85 -28.47
CA ILE A 362 -9.82 16.96 -27.77
C ILE A 362 -8.39 17.10 -28.28
N GLY A 363 -8.08 18.25 -28.85
CA GLY A 363 -6.77 18.59 -29.42
C GLY A 363 -5.72 18.83 -28.33
N ALA A 364 -4.46 18.68 -28.70
CA ALA A 364 -3.30 18.84 -27.82
C ALA A 364 -3.29 20.21 -27.12
N GLY A 365 -2.93 20.24 -25.84
CA GLY A 365 -2.81 21.47 -25.06
C GLY A 365 -4.16 22.09 -24.65
N THR A 366 -5.24 21.34 -24.73
CA THR A 366 -6.55 21.80 -24.24
C THR A 366 -6.59 21.78 -22.71
N ILE A 367 -7.14 22.86 -22.13
CA ILE A 367 -7.29 23.02 -20.70
C ILE A 367 -8.76 23.39 -20.39
N THR A 368 -9.42 22.64 -19.51
CA THR A 368 -10.65 23.08 -18.89
C THR A 368 -10.32 23.94 -17.66
N CYS A 369 -10.56 25.25 -17.77
CA CYS A 369 -10.28 26.20 -16.70
C CYS A 369 -11.43 26.18 -15.70
N ASN A 370 -11.42 25.19 -14.82
CA ASN A 370 -12.52 24.83 -13.92
C ASN A 370 -12.51 25.53 -12.55
N TYR A 371 -11.54 26.42 -12.29
CA TYR A 371 -11.33 27.04 -10.98
C TYR A 371 -11.11 28.53 -11.10
N ASP A 372 -11.88 29.34 -10.34
CA ASP A 372 -11.81 30.81 -10.33
C ASP A 372 -10.96 31.39 -9.21
N GLY A 373 -10.30 30.55 -8.44
CA GLY A 373 -9.55 30.93 -7.23
C GLY A 373 -10.26 30.55 -5.93
N VAL A 374 -11.57 30.31 -5.96
CA VAL A 374 -12.41 29.94 -4.81
C VAL A 374 -13.32 28.75 -5.14
N ASN A 375 -14.06 28.83 -6.26
CA ASN A 375 -15.07 27.86 -6.65
C ASN A 375 -14.61 27.03 -7.86
N LYS A 376 -15.22 25.85 -8.01
CA LYS A 376 -15.06 25.00 -9.18
C LYS A 376 -16.35 24.97 -9.99
N PHE A 377 -16.19 25.04 -11.31
CA PHE A 377 -17.28 25.05 -12.28
C PHE A 377 -17.12 23.91 -13.27
N ARG A 378 -18.23 23.49 -13.87
CA ARG A 378 -18.26 22.37 -14.79
C ARG A 378 -18.16 22.82 -16.25
N THR A 379 -17.41 22.08 -17.04
CA THR A 379 -17.41 22.14 -18.50
C THR A 379 -18.23 20.98 -19.05
N ILE A 380 -19.07 21.25 -20.05
CA ILE A 380 -19.83 20.23 -20.80
C ILE A 380 -19.37 20.25 -22.23
N ILE A 381 -18.96 19.12 -22.77
CA ILE A 381 -18.59 18.94 -24.17
C ILE A 381 -19.51 17.85 -24.71
N GLU A 382 -20.43 18.23 -25.59
CA GLU A 382 -21.43 17.30 -26.12
C GLU A 382 -20.86 16.39 -27.22
N ASP A 383 -21.68 15.41 -27.64
CA ASP A 383 -21.30 14.38 -28.59
C ASP A 383 -20.72 14.92 -29.90
N GLY A 384 -19.69 14.27 -30.40
CA GLY A 384 -19.09 14.57 -31.70
C GLY A 384 -18.34 15.91 -31.78
N ALA A 385 -18.21 16.66 -30.70
CA ALA A 385 -17.49 17.92 -30.70
C ALA A 385 -16.01 17.74 -31.00
N PHE A 386 -15.44 18.71 -31.71
CA PHE A 386 -14.01 18.78 -32.02
C PHE A 386 -13.39 20.02 -31.38
N ILE A 387 -12.48 19.80 -30.43
CA ILE A 387 -11.75 20.87 -29.76
C ILE A 387 -10.37 21.01 -30.42
N GLY A 388 -10.11 22.15 -31.04
CA GLY A 388 -8.82 22.45 -31.66
C GLY A 388 -7.71 22.58 -30.63
N SER A 389 -6.48 22.30 -31.04
CA SER A 389 -5.31 22.34 -30.16
C SER A 389 -5.11 23.71 -29.49
N ASN A 390 -4.54 23.68 -28.27
CA ASN A 390 -4.25 24.87 -27.46
C ASN A 390 -5.50 25.73 -27.17
N SER A 391 -6.64 25.06 -26.90
CA SER A 391 -7.89 25.74 -26.53
C SER A 391 -8.03 25.78 -25.00
N GLN A 392 -8.49 26.91 -24.46
CA GLN A 392 -8.86 27.08 -23.08
C GLN A 392 -10.39 27.19 -22.97
N LEU A 393 -11.00 26.26 -22.25
CA LEU A 393 -12.45 26.25 -21.98
C LEU A 393 -12.69 26.78 -20.58
N VAL A 394 -13.14 28.03 -20.49
CA VAL A 394 -13.35 28.71 -19.19
C VAL A 394 -14.72 28.34 -18.66
N ALA A 395 -14.75 27.52 -17.64
CA ALA A 395 -16.00 27.05 -17.03
C ALA A 395 -16.69 28.14 -16.19
N PRO A 396 -18.03 28.15 -16.10
CA PRO A 396 -18.94 27.20 -16.71
C PRO A 396 -19.12 27.44 -18.21
N VAL A 397 -19.04 26.39 -19.04
CA VAL A 397 -19.19 26.49 -20.49
C VAL A 397 -19.68 25.17 -21.07
N THR A 398 -20.59 25.28 -22.08
CA THR A 398 -21.08 24.14 -22.86
C THR A 398 -20.61 24.26 -24.30
N ILE A 399 -19.97 23.19 -24.81
CA ILE A 399 -19.65 23.04 -26.23
C ILE A 399 -20.67 22.10 -26.83
N GLY A 400 -21.53 22.67 -27.71
CA GLY A 400 -22.67 21.95 -28.27
C GLY A 400 -22.29 20.80 -29.19
N LYS A 401 -23.25 19.95 -29.48
CA LYS A 401 -23.11 18.75 -30.28
C LYS A 401 -22.49 19.04 -31.64
N ASN A 402 -21.50 18.25 -32.05
CA ASN A 402 -20.75 18.44 -33.31
C ASN A 402 -20.13 19.83 -33.48
N ALA A 403 -20.05 20.66 -32.45
CA ALA A 403 -19.40 21.95 -32.55
C ALA A 403 -17.88 21.78 -32.78
N THR A 404 -17.31 22.73 -33.50
CA THR A 404 -15.86 22.79 -33.71
C THR A 404 -15.29 24.04 -33.03
N ILE A 405 -14.34 23.86 -32.14
CA ILE A 405 -13.56 24.96 -31.56
C ILE A 405 -12.27 25.10 -32.37
N GLY A 406 -12.03 26.28 -32.92
CA GLY A 406 -10.77 26.53 -33.66
C GLY A 406 -9.57 26.57 -32.74
N ALA A 407 -8.46 26.04 -33.21
CA ALA A 407 -7.21 25.98 -32.43
C ALA A 407 -6.77 27.35 -31.89
N GLY A 408 -6.18 27.40 -30.70
CA GLY A 408 -5.72 28.62 -30.05
C GLY A 408 -6.85 29.53 -29.53
N SER A 409 -8.04 29.00 -29.30
CA SER A 409 -9.20 29.78 -28.83
C SER A 409 -9.34 29.73 -27.31
N THR A 410 -9.71 30.86 -26.70
CA THR A 410 -10.17 30.93 -25.31
C THR A 410 -11.71 31.11 -25.29
N ILE A 411 -12.42 30.08 -24.91
CA ILE A 411 -13.89 30.02 -24.96
C ILE A 411 -14.45 30.33 -23.58
N THR A 412 -15.20 31.42 -23.46
CA THR A 412 -15.80 31.95 -22.23
C THR A 412 -17.33 31.95 -22.22
N LYS A 413 -17.97 31.53 -23.32
CA LYS A 413 -19.40 31.42 -23.49
C LYS A 413 -19.71 30.13 -24.25
N ASP A 414 -20.95 29.65 -24.11
CA ASP A 414 -21.40 28.45 -24.78
C ASP A 414 -21.20 28.54 -26.32
N SER A 415 -20.76 27.42 -26.90
CA SER A 415 -20.57 27.26 -28.33
C SER A 415 -21.77 26.50 -28.90
N PRO A 416 -22.53 27.08 -29.86
CA PRO A 416 -23.68 26.40 -30.44
C PRO A 416 -23.32 25.10 -31.16
N GLU A 417 -24.28 24.18 -31.22
CA GLU A 417 -24.15 22.93 -31.97
C GLU A 417 -23.90 23.14 -33.47
N ASN A 418 -23.16 22.23 -34.08
CA ASN A 418 -22.89 22.21 -35.53
C ASN A 418 -22.22 23.48 -36.07
N GLN A 419 -21.53 24.26 -35.22
CA GLN A 419 -20.87 25.50 -35.62
C GLN A 419 -19.39 25.51 -35.34
N LEU A 420 -18.65 26.36 -36.08
CA LEU A 420 -17.29 26.70 -35.79
C LEU A 420 -17.22 27.94 -34.90
N THR A 421 -16.67 27.81 -33.70
CA THR A 421 -16.43 28.92 -32.77
C THR A 421 -14.92 29.25 -32.73
N LEU A 422 -14.58 30.52 -32.89
CA LEU A 422 -13.25 31.07 -32.86
C LEU A 422 -13.16 32.22 -31.85
N SER A 423 -12.17 32.17 -30.97
CA SER A 423 -11.87 33.26 -30.03
C SER A 423 -10.38 33.42 -29.88
N ARG A 424 -9.79 34.10 -30.86
CA ARG A 424 -8.33 34.35 -30.97
C ARG A 424 -8.07 35.67 -31.68
N ALA A 425 -6.91 36.29 -31.38
CA ALA A 425 -6.49 37.52 -32.04
C ALA A 425 -6.30 37.33 -33.56
N LYS A 426 -6.56 38.40 -34.34
CA LYS A 426 -6.26 38.40 -35.77
C LYS A 426 -4.75 38.33 -35.98
N GLN A 427 -4.32 37.47 -36.85
CA GLN A 427 -2.89 37.37 -37.20
C GLN A 427 -2.36 38.69 -37.84
N VAL A 428 -1.22 39.15 -37.35
CA VAL A 428 -0.52 40.31 -37.85
C VAL A 428 0.89 39.91 -38.21
N SER A 429 1.36 40.33 -39.42
CA SER A 429 2.74 40.15 -39.85
C SER A 429 3.40 41.53 -39.99
N LEU A 430 4.55 41.71 -39.34
CA LEU A 430 5.30 42.96 -39.37
C LEU A 430 6.38 42.87 -40.45
N ALA A 431 6.23 43.66 -41.52
CA ALA A 431 7.25 43.78 -42.55
C ALA A 431 8.48 44.49 -41.99
N GLY A 432 9.67 44.01 -42.38
CA GLY A 432 10.93 44.61 -41.92
C GLY A 432 11.38 44.24 -40.52
N TRP A 433 10.63 43.35 -39.78
CA TRP A 433 11.07 42.86 -38.47
C TRP A 433 12.43 42.15 -38.58
N GLN A 434 13.39 42.57 -37.74
CA GLN A 434 14.69 41.93 -37.66
C GLN A 434 14.82 41.08 -36.41
N ARG A 435 15.29 39.86 -36.59
CA ARG A 435 15.57 38.96 -35.50
C ARG A 435 16.70 39.50 -34.60
N PRO A 436 16.56 39.57 -33.30
CA PRO A 436 17.67 39.95 -32.41
C PRO A 436 18.87 39.02 -32.64
N VAL A 437 20.05 39.63 -32.83
CA VAL A 437 21.33 38.92 -32.93
C VAL A 437 22.12 39.08 -31.66
N LYS A 438 22.87 38.04 -31.28
CA LYS A 438 23.74 38.11 -30.12
C LYS A 438 24.77 39.19 -30.33
N ARG A 439 24.84 40.20 -29.47
CA ARG A 439 25.92 41.20 -29.49
C ARG A 439 27.20 40.47 -29.12
N HIS A 440 28.17 40.38 -30.04
CA HIS A 440 29.52 40.01 -29.66
C HIS A 440 30.10 41.19 -28.90
N CYS A 441 30.45 41.01 -27.67
CA CYS A 441 31.35 41.91 -26.97
C CYS A 441 32.70 41.75 -27.63
N THR A 442 33.12 42.72 -28.48
CA THR A 442 34.51 42.87 -28.89
C THR A 442 35.24 43.36 -27.63
N ASP A 443 36.25 42.63 -27.21
CA ASP A 443 37.15 43.01 -26.13
C ASP A 443 37.77 44.39 -26.43
N GLY A 444 37.49 45.33 -25.58
CA GLY A 444 38.15 46.65 -25.63
C GLY A 444 37.24 47.80 -25.26
N GLU A 445 37.31 48.16 -24.01
CA GLU A 445 36.89 49.35 -23.30
C GLU A 445 35.85 49.08 -22.19
N ASP A 446 36.39 48.74 -21.03
CA ASP A 446 35.69 48.89 -19.74
C ASP A 446 35.39 50.37 -19.52
N LYS A 447 34.15 50.78 -19.77
CA LYS A 447 33.54 51.90 -19.03
C LYS A 447 32.45 51.34 -18.15
N VAL A 448 32.85 51.15 -16.92
CA VAL A 448 31.95 50.93 -15.78
C VAL A 448 30.99 52.12 -15.72
N MET A 449 29.77 51.93 -16.11
CA MET A 449 28.65 52.76 -15.69
C MET A 449 27.79 51.89 -14.76
N SER A 450 28.15 51.97 -13.49
CA SER A 450 27.34 51.47 -12.39
C SER A 450 26.23 52.47 -12.11
N GLU A 451 25.07 52.32 -12.74
CA GLU A 451 23.84 52.84 -12.16
C GLU A 451 23.13 51.69 -11.47
N PRO A 452 22.88 51.75 -10.18
CA PRO A 452 22.12 50.76 -9.46
C PRO A 452 20.66 50.84 -9.92
N LEU A 453 20.08 49.68 -10.27
CA LEU A 453 18.67 49.52 -10.48
C LEU A 453 17.90 50.09 -9.29
N PRO A 454 16.83 50.89 -9.48
CA PRO A 454 16.03 51.43 -8.40
C PRO A 454 15.40 50.26 -7.61
N ARG A 455 15.65 50.28 -6.31
CA ARG A 455 14.98 49.36 -5.39
C ARG A 455 13.48 49.66 -5.46
N ALA A 456 12.68 48.62 -5.66
CA ALA A 456 11.24 48.70 -5.48
C ALA A 456 10.95 49.10 -4.02
N THR A 457 10.51 50.29 -3.83
CA THR A 457 9.97 50.78 -2.55
C THR A 457 8.58 50.15 -2.42
N SER A 458 8.41 49.37 -1.34
CA SER A 458 7.09 48.90 -0.88
C SER A 458 6.21 50.11 -0.57
N GLY A 459 5.29 50.44 -1.46
CA GLY A 459 4.22 51.39 -1.20
C GLY A 459 3.12 50.72 -0.41
N ILE A 460 2.97 51.16 0.85
CA ILE A 460 1.80 50.95 1.69
C ILE A 460 0.68 51.80 1.05
N ILE A 461 -0.40 51.16 0.58
CA ILE A 461 -1.64 51.83 0.25
C ILE A 461 -2.49 51.81 1.53
N ALA A 462 -2.65 52.99 2.14
CA ALA A 462 -3.59 53.21 3.23
C ALA A 462 -5.03 53.22 2.69
N GLU A 463 -5.93 52.63 3.48
CA GLU A 463 -7.37 52.74 3.34
C GLU A 463 -7.84 54.20 3.36
N GLU A 464 -8.77 54.56 2.52
CA GLU A 464 -9.83 55.54 2.85
C GLU A 464 -11.13 55.27 2.11
N LYS A 465 -12.14 55.05 3.00
CA LYS A 465 -13.62 55.14 2.84
C LYS A 465 -14.33 54.09 2.01
#